data_b95bced4308998b0a493394b64101e8c
#
_entry.id   b95bced4308998b0a493394b64101e8c
#
_cell.length_a   1.000
_cell.length_b   1.000
_cell.length_c   1.000
_cell.angle_alpha   90.00
_cell.angle_beta   90.00
_cell.angle_gamma   90.00
#
_symmetry.space_group_name_H-M   'P 1'
#
loop_
_entity.id
_entity.type
_entity.pdbx_description
1 polymer ?
#
loop_
_entity_poly.entity_id
_entity_poly.type
_entity_poly.pdbx_seq_one_letter_code
_entity_poly.pdbx_strand_id
1 'polypeptide(L)'
;FYREAIHWPLDVVYLGETVCSKRRELRTADWLALAEELAASGKQIVLSTLALIEAESELGVLDRQVSHGGFWIEANDLSAVQLCREKGRPFVAGPSLNVYNHRALAMLAEDGMRRWVPGVEQGRTLIGELKQAFVAAGGAMPELEVTAWGRLPLSYSARCFTARALDVPKDQCGFRCIDHPDGMPLATREGRPFLRINGISVQGEETTDLGPELPELRTLGVDILRLYPQAEGMEAVVRHFDEARTSATVPPRLGQRNGYWHGEPGMRMQA
;
A
#
# COMPACT_ATOMS: atom_id res chain seq x y z
N PHE A 1 5.41 8.37 14.99
CA PHE A 1 4.50 7.39 14.39
C PHE A 1 5.02 5.96 14.55
N TYR A 2 6.09 5.52 13.84
CA TYR A 2 6.53 4.11 13.84
C TYR A 2 6.95 3.59 15.22
N ARG A 3 7.55 4.41 16.08
CA ARG A 3 7.87 4.01 17.46
C ARG A 3 6.62 3.84 18.31
N GLU A 4 5.59 4.63 18.08
CA GLU A 4 4.28 4.43 18.73
C GLU A 4 3.61 3.15 18.25
N ALA A 5 3.74 2.83 16.95
CA ALA A 5 3.20 1.62 16.35
C ALA A 5 3.77 0.32 16.95
N ILE A 6 4.89 0.36 17.68
CA ILE A 6 5.42 -0.77 18.45
C ILE A 6 4.34 -1.29 19.44
N HIS A 7 3.56 -0.40 20.03
CA HIS A 7 2.56 -0.70 21.04
C HIS A 7 1.15 -0.93 20.48
N TRP A 8 0.96 -0.75 19.16
CA TRP A 8 -0.33 -0.96 18.53
C TRP A 8 -0.56 -2.43 18.18
N PRO A 9 -1.81 -2.91 18.16
CA PRO A 9 -2.13 -4.30 17.83
C PRO A 9 -2.04 -4.54 16.31
N LEU A 10 -0.83 -4.48 15.79
CA LEU A 10 -0.49 -4.73 14.39
C LEU A 10 0.31 -6.03 14.27
N ASP A 11 -0.05 -6.87 13.31
CA ASP A 11 0.68 -8.09 12.98
C ASP A 11 1.81 -7.82 11.98
N VAL A 12 1.58 -6.89 11.05
CA VAL A 12 2.51 -6.56 9.95
C VAL A 12 2.72 -5.04 9.88
N VAL A 13 3.97 -4.62 9.69
CA VAL A 13 4.31 -3.21 9.45
C VAL A 13 5.11 -3.08 8.17
N TYR A 14 4.64 -2.23 7.27
CA TYR A 14 5.32 -1.85 6.04
C TYR A 14 6.17 -0.61 6.27
N LEU A 15 7.45 -0.68 5.94
CA LEU A 15 8.43 0.39 6.13
C LEU A 15 9.08 0.75 4.81
N GLY A 16 9.25 2.02 4.57
CA GLY A 16 9.97 2.53 3.40
C GLY A 16 9.23 3.63 2.66
N GLU A 17 9.90 4.17 1.66
CA GLU A 17 9.36 5.23 0.81
C GLU A 17 8.86 4.62 -0.50
N THR A 18 7.57 4.78 -0.79
CA THR A 18 6.93 4.26 -2.02
C THR A 18 6.74 5.33 -3.08
N VAL A 19 6.80 6.62 -2.71
CA VAL A 19 6.43 7.73 -3.58
C VAL A 19 7.64 8.41 -4.20
N CYS A 20 8.65 8.81 -3.41
CA CYS A 20 9.73 9.62 -3.93
C CYS A 20 11.07 9.35 -3.25
N SER A 21 12.05 8.85 -4.01
CA SER A 21 13.41 8.55 -3.53
C SER A 21 14.14 9.75 -2.93
N LYS A 22 13.75 10.97 -3.30
CA LYS A 22 14.36 12.21 -2.82
C LYS A 22 13.85 12.60 -1.44
N ARG A 23 12.67 12.14 -1.00
CA ARG A 23 12.09 12.41 0.31
C ARG A 23 12.75 11.55 1.38
N ARG A 24 13.99 11.91 1.74
CA ARG A 24 14.83 11.16 2.66
C ARG A 24 14.70 11.67 4.09
N GLU A 25 13.58 11.43 4.74
CA GLU A 25 13.46 11.68 6.19
C GLU A 25 14.34 10.71 6.98
N LEU A 26 14.46 9.46 6.50
CA LEU A 26 15.35 8.43 7.06
C LEU A 26 16.28 7.88 5.96
N ARG A 27 17.53 7.58 6.33
CA ARG A 27 18.46 6.85 5.47
C ARG A 27 18.15 5.36 5.51
N THR A 28 18.65 4.59 4.55
CA THR A 28 18.46 3.13 4.52
C THR A 28 18.86 2.45 5.83
N ALA A 29 19.97 2.86 6.45
CA ALA A 29 20.40 2.31 7.73
C ALA A 29 19.42 2.61 8.88
N ASP A 30 18.83 3.80 8.87
CA ASP A 30 17.84 4.21 9.88
C ASP A 30 16.53 3.41 9.72
N TRP A 31 16.11 3.15 8.47
CA TRP A 31 14.98 2.26 8.16
C TRP A 31 15.23 0.83 8.63
N LEU A 32 16.42 0.29 8.44
CA LEU A 32 16.79 -1.07 8.87
C LEU A 32 16.83 -1.17 10.40
N ALA A 33 17.41 -0.20 11.08
CA ALA A 33 17.41 -0.16 12.54
C ALA A 33 15.98 -0.11 13.12
N LEU A 34 15.11 0.71 12.52
CA LEU A 34 13.69 0.77 12.90
C LEU A 34 12.97 -0.55 12.62
N ALA A 35 13.30 -1.22 11.51
CA ALA A 35 12.77 -2.53 11.17
C ALA A 35 13.13 -3.59 12.21
N GLU A 36 14.38 -3.60 12.69
CA GLU A 36 14.86 -4.49 13.76
C GLU A 36 14.14 -4.21 15.09
N GLU A 37 13.96 -2.93 15.45
CA GLU A 37 13.24 -2.51 16.66
C GLU A 37 11.79 -3.00 16.65
N LEU A 38 11.08 -2.81 15.51
CA LEU A 38 9.71 -3.27 15.34
C LEU A 38 9.60 -4.80 15.29
N ALA A 39 10.53 -5.48 14.63
CA ALA A 39 10.56 -6.95 14.58
C ALA A 39 10.76 -7.56 15.98
N ALA A 40 11.57 -6.93 16.83
CA ALA A 40 11.77 -7.34 18.21
C ALA A 40 10.48 -7.28 19.05
N SER A 41 9.49 -6.49 18.64
CA SER A 41 8.15 -6.44 19.26
C SER A 41 7.21 -7.56 18.77
N GLY A 42 7.69 -8.49 17.93
CA GLY A 42 6.92 -9.63 17.42
C GLY A 42 6.16 -9.35 16.12
N LYS A 43 6.38 -8.20 15.47
CA LYS A 43 5.69 -7.83 14.23
C LYS A 43 6.44 -8.36 13.01
N GLN A 44 5.71 -8.79 11.98
CA GLN A 44 6.30 -9.03 10.67
C GLN A 44 6.63 -7.70 10.00
N ILE A 45 7.87 -7.57 9.51
CA ILE A 45 8.31 -6.36 8.81
C ILE A 45 8.43 -6.65 7.32
N VAL A 46 7.90 -5.70 6.54
CA VAL A 46 7.98 -5.70 5.08
C VAL A 46 8.61 -4.37 4.64
N LEU A 47 9.69 -4.42 3.88
CA LEU A 47 10.32 -3.22 3.32
C LEU A 47 9.67 -2.87 2.00
N SER A 48 9.00 -1.72 1.94
CA SER A 48 8.36 -1.22 0.72
C SER A 48 9.37 -0.61 -0.23
N THR A 49 9.19 -0.86 -1.52
CA THR A 49 10.00 -0.27 -2.58
C THR A 49 9.23 0.86 -3.28
N LEU A 50 9.96 1.69 -4.05
CA LEU A 50 9.34 2.73 -4.86
C LEU A 50 8.35 2.14 -5.87
N ALA A 51 7.22 2.83 -6.08
CA ALA A 51 6.24 2.48 -7.12
C ALA A 51 6.72 2.85 -8.53
N LEU A 52 7.70 3.75 -8.62
CA LEU A 52 8.31 4.18 -9.88
C LEU A 52 9.81 4.37 -9.66
N ILE A 53 10.63 3.64 -10.41
CA ILE A 53 12.09 3.72 -10.40
C ILE A 53 12.54 4.38 -11.70
N GLU A 54 13.20 5.55 -11.60
CA GLU A 54 13.59 6.37 -12.74
C GLU A 54 15.12 6.50 -12.91
N ALA A 55 15.91 6.09 -11.91
CA ALA A 55 17.35 6.34 -11.90
C ALA A 55 18.15 5.14 -11.39
N GLU A 56 19.38 4.97 -11.91
CA GLU A 56 20.34 3.93 -11.50
C GLU A 56 20.64 3.98 -10.00
N SER A 57 20.69 5.18 -9.41
CA SER A 57 20.90 5.33 -7.97
C SER A 57 19.76 4.75 -7.13
N GLU A 58 18.55 4.69 -7.66
CA GLU A 58 17.38 4.09 -7.01
C GLU A 58 17.46 2.56 -7.08
N LEU A 59 17.90 2.00 -8.22
CA LEU A 59 18.21 0.58 -8.35
C LEU A 59 19.27 0.15 -7.35
N GLY A 60 20.30 0.94 -7.14
CA GLY A 60 21.32 0.67 -6.12
C GLY A 60 20.78 0.70 -4.67
N VAL A 61 19.76 1.50 -4.36
CA VAL A 61 19.06 1.46 -3.07
C VAL A 61 18.24 0.18 -2.95
N LEU A 62 17.48 -0.14 -3.99
CA LEU A 62 16.67 -1.35 -4.07
C LEU A 62 17.50 -2.61 -3.88
N ASP A 63 18.64 -2.72 -4.58
CA ASP A 63 19.55 -3.87 -4.43
C ASP A 63 20.03 -4.05 -2.98
N ARG A 64 20.37 -2.97 -2.29
CA ARG A 64 20.74 -3.01 -0.87
C ARG A 64 19.60 -3.48 0.03
N GLN A 65 18.36 -3.04 -0.21
CA GLN A 65 17.18 -3.47 0.55
C GLN A 65 16.94 -4.97 0.38
N VAL A 66 16.93 -5.47 -0.86
CA VAL A 66 16.72 -6.89 -1.17
C VAL A 66 17.86 -7.76 -0.63
N SER A 67 19.11 -7.28 -0.75
CA SER A 67 20.31 -7.99 -0.29
C SER A 67 20.43 -8.11 1.23
N HIS A 68 19.83 -7.20 1.99
CA HIS A 68 19.86 -7.25 3.46
C HIS A 68 19.30 -8.58 3.99
N GLY A 69 18.25 -9.10 3.38
CA GLY A 69 17.80 -10.46 3.58
C GLY A 69 17.03 -10.75 4.87
N GLY A 70 16.96 -9.82 5.80
CA GLY A 70 16.29 -10.00 7.10
C GLY A 70 14.77 -9.84 7.06
N PHE A 71 14.23 -9.15 6.06
CA PHE A 71 12.83 -8.78 5.97
C PHE A 71 12.22 -9.15 4.62
N TRP A 72 10.89 -9.23 4.54
CA TRP A 72 10.19 -9.35 3.27
C TRP A 72 10.28 -8.03 2.50
N ILE A 73 10.13 -8.12 1.18
CA ILE A 73 10.11 -6.96 0.28
C ILE A 73 8.72 -6.80 -0.29
N GLU A 74 8.14 -5.60 -0.22
CA GLU A 74 7.00 -5.25 -1.05
C GLU A 74 7.53 -4.72 -2.38
N ALA A 75 7.36 -5.52 -3.43
CA ALA A 75 7.73 -5.15 -4.78
C ALA A 75 6.63 -4.28 -5.39
N ASN A 76 6.92 -3.01 -5.62
CA ASN A 76 6.02 -2.04 -6.25
C ASN A 76 6.43 -1.71 -7.69
N ASP A 77 7.57 -2.21 -8.15
CA ASP A 77 8.10 -2.11 -9.51
C ASP A 77 8.66 -3.47 -9.94
N LEU A 78 8.64 -3.77 -11.25
CA LEU A 78 9.14 -5.05 -11.79
C LEU A 78 10.62 -5.29 -11.54
N SER A 79 11.43 -4.24 -11.38
CA SER A 79 12.85 -4.39 -11.00
C SER A 79 13.01 -5.00 -9.61
N ALA A 80 12.07 -4.68 -8.68
CA ALA A 80 12.05 -5.31 -7.36
C ALA A 80 11.69 -6.79 -7.44
N VAL A 81 10.73 -7.17 -8.29
CA VAL A 81 10.38 -8.57 -8.56
C VAL A 81 11.61 -9.32 -9.09
N GLN A 82 12.27 -8.77 -10.10
CA GLN A 82 13.45 -9.37 -10.71
C GLN A 82 14.57 -9.59 -9.69
N LEU A 83 14.91 -8.59 -8.89
CA LEU A 83 15.95 -8.71 -7.86
C LEU A 83 15.57 -9.73 -6.76
N CYS A 84 14.31 -9.77 -6.34
CA CYS A 84 13.84 -10.78 -5.39
C CYS A 84 14.00 -12.20 -5.95
N ARG A 85 13.60 -12.41 -7.20
CA ARG A 85 13.77 -13.68 -7.91
C ARG A 85 15.25 -14.09 -8.01
N GLU A 86 16.12 -13.20 -8.46
CA GLU A 86 17.57 -13.47 -8.61
C GLU A 86 18.24 -13.85 -7.29
N LYS A 87 17.79 -13.26 -6.19
CA LYS A 87 18.33 -13.51 -4.85
C LYS A 87 17.56 -14.59 -4.08
N GLY A 88 16.56 -15.23 -4.70
CA GLY A 88 15.73 -16.26 -4.04
C GLY A 88 14.93 -15.72 -2.84
N ARG A 89 14.52 -14.44 -2.88
CA ARG A 89 13.81 -13.78 -1.78
C ARG A 89 12.31 -13.83 -1.97
N PRO A 90 11.52 -14.23 -0.96
CA PRO A 90 10.07 -14.08 -1.02
C PRO A 90 9.68 -12.60 -1.03
N PHE A 91 8.59 -12.28 -1.73
CA PHE A 91 8.11 -10.90 -1.79
C PHE A 91 6.58 -10.81 -1.74
N VAL A 92 6.12 -9.60 -1.41
CA VAL A 92 4.73 -9.15 -1.53
C VAL A 92 4.59 -8.45 -2.88
N ALA A 93 3.66 -8.89 -3.72
CA ALA A 93 3.30 -8.14 -4.93
C ALA A 93 2.44 -6.94 -4.53
N GLY A 94 3.03 -5.75 -4.55
CA GLY A 94 2.36 -4.51 -4.19
C GLY A 94 1.32 -4.05 -5.22
N PRO A 95 0.39 -3.15 -4.86
CA PRO A 95 -0.74 -2.77 -5.70
C PRO A 95 -0.33 -2.07 -7.00
N SER A 96 0.84 -1.43 -7.04
CA SER A 96 1.35 -0.75 -8.24
C SER A 96 1.89 -1.68 -9.32
N LEU A 97 2.03 -3.00 -9.07
CA LEU A 97 2.32 -3.99 -10.11
C LEU A 97 1.15 -4.25 -11.06
N ASN A 98 -0.04 -3.75 -10.75
CA ASN A 98 -1.21 -3.79 -11.62
C ASN A 98 -1.59 -5.21 -12.09
N VAL A 99 -1.77 -6.14 -11.15
CA VAL A 99 -2.13 -7.52 -11.44
C VAL A 99 -3.64 -7.64 -11.66
N TYR A 100 -4.08 -7.70 -12.91
CA TYR A 100 -5.48 -7.74 -13.32
C TYR A 100 -5.95 -9.07 -13.92
N ASN A 101 -5.08 -10.08 -13.99
CA ASN A 101 -5.43 -11.39 -14.53
C ASN A 101 -4.61 -12.51 -13.90
N HIS A 102 -5.14 -13.72 -13.96
CA HIS A 102 -4.53 -14.90 -13.35
C HIS A 102 -3.18 -15.28 -13.97
N ARG A 103 -2.88 -14.92 -15.23
CA ARG A 103 -1.59 -15.20 -15.87
C ARG A 103 -0.48 -14.34 -15.30
N ALA A 104 -0.75 -13.05 -15.06
CA ALA A 104 0.19 -12.17 -14.39
C ALA A 104 0.42 -12.64 -12.93
N LEU A 105 -0.65 -13.07 -12.25
CA LEU A 105 -0.54 -13.62 -10.89
C LEU A 105 0.32 -14.89 -10.87
N ALA A 106 0.14 -15.78 -11.85
CA ALA A 106 0.92 -17.01 -11.99
C ALA A 106 2.41 -16.73 -12.19
N MET A 107 2.74 -15.80 -13.08
CA MET A 107 4.13 -15.39 -13.33
C MET A 107 4.80 -14.89 -12.04
N LEU A 108 4.14 -14.04 -11.28
CA LEU A 108 4.67 -13.53 -10.02
C LEU A 108 4.79 -14.63 -8.96
N ALA A 109 3.86 -15.59 -8.93
CA ALA A 109 3.93 -16.73 -8.02
C ALA A 109 5.15 -17.63 -8.33
N GLU A 110 5.44 -17.88 -9.61
CA GLU A 110 6.63 -18.59 -10.07
C GLU A 110 7.94 -17.84 -9.71
N ASP A 111 7.90 -16.50 -9.70
CA ASP A 111 9.02 -15.64 -9.32
C ASP A 111 9.22 -15.53 -7.80
N GLY A 112 8.38 -16.17 -6.99
CA GLY A 112 8.54 -16.25 -5.52
C GLY A 112 7.62 -15.36 -4.70
N MET A 113 6.56 -14.80 -5.32
CA MET A 113 5.52 -14.07 -4.58
C MET A 113 4.88 -14.96 -3.51
N ARG A 114 4.68 -14.40 -2.31
CA ARG A 114 4.01 -15.05 -1.17
C ARG A 114 2.72 -14.35 -0.77
N ARG A 115 2.58 -13.08 -1.12
CA ARG A 115 1.40 -12.27 -0.83
C ARG A 115 1.07 -11.40 -2.02
N TRP A 116 -0.22 -11.30 -2.32
CA TRP A 116 -0.74 -10.44 -3.38
C TRP A 116 -1.61 -9.34 -2.78
N VAL A 117 -1.33 -8.10 -3.18
CA VAL A 117 -2.15 -6.93 -2.88
C VAL A 117 -2.82 -6.48 -4.17
N PRO A 118 -4.13 -6.63 -4.33
CA PRO A 118 -4.88 -6.14 -5.48
C PRO A 118 -4.71 -4.62 -5.65
N GLY A 119 -4.82 -4.15 -6.89
CA GLY A 119 -4.95 -2.72 -7.18
C GLY A 119 -6.15 -2.12 -6.45
N VAL A 120 -6.02 -0.87 -6.01
CA VAL A 120 -7.00 -0.21 -5.13
C VAL A 120 -8.40 -0.06 -5.73
N GLU A 121 -8.53 -0.19 -7.05
CA GLU A 121 -9.80 -0.13 -7.79
C GLU A 121 -10.41 -1.51 -8.08
N GLN A 122 -9.72 -2.60 -7.66
CA GLN A 122 -10.23 -3.96 -7.83
C GLN A 122 -11.23 -4.28 -6.72
N GLY A 123 -12.51 -4.40 -7.10
CA GLY A 123 -13.58 -4.77 -6.19
C GLY A 123 -13.67 -6.28 -5.95
N ARG A 124 -14.52 -6.65 -4.99
CA ARG A 124 -14.73 -8.05 -4.55
C ARG A 124 -14.99 -9.03 -5.68
N THR A 125 -15.79 -8.65 -6.69
CA THR A 125 -16.14 -9.51 -7.82
C THR A 125 -14.91 -9.86 -8.64
N LEU A 126 -14.15 -8.85 -9.06
CA LEU A 126 -12.95 -9.04 -9.87
C LEU A 126 -11.87 -9.85 -9.11
N ILE A 127 -11.66 -9.55 -7.82
CA ILE A 127 -10.73 -10.32 -6.98
C ILE A 127 -11.16 -11.78 -6.90
N GLY A 128 -12.47 -12.05 -6.69
CA GLY A 128 -13.02 -13.40 -6.63
C GLY A 128 -12.86 -14.17 -7.94
N GLU A 129 -13.18 -13.56 -9.08
CA GLU A 129 -13.01 -14.14 -10.42
C GLU A 129 -11.53 -14.44 -10.71
N LEU A 130 -10.63 -13.55 -10.36
CA LEU A 130 -9.19 -13.74 -10.55
C LEU A 130 -8.67 -14.91 -9.70
N LYS A 131 -9.07 -15.00 -8.43
CA LYS A 131 -8.76 -16.14 -7.54
C LYS A 131 -9.24 -17.46 -8.15
N GLN A 132 -10.51 -17.52 -8.59
CA GLN A 132 -11.09 -18.73 -9.19
C GLN A 132 -10.33 -19.14 -10.47
N ALA A 133 -10.04 -18.19 -11.36
CA ALA A 133 -9.29 -18.45 -12.58
C ALA A 133 -7.86 -18.92 -12.29
N PHE A 134 -7.20 -18.37 -11.28
CA PHE A 134 -5.84 -18.75 -10.88
C PHE A 134 -5.81 -20.19 -10.33
N VAL A 135 -6.74 -20.54 -9.44
CA VAL A 135 -6.85 -21.90 -8.89
C VAL A 135 -7.24 -22.92 -9.97
N ALA A 136 -8.18 -22.56 -10.86
CA ALA A 136 -8.59 -23.43 -11.98
C ALA A 136 -7.42 -23.69 -12.95
N ALA A 137 -6.46 -22.78 -13.06
CA ALA A 137 -5.22 -22.96 -13.83
C ALA A 137 -4.14 -23.77 -13.09
N GLY A 138 -4.44 -24.30 -11.88
CA GLY A 138 -3.51 -25.09 -11.07
C GLY A 138 -2.63 -24.27 -10.12
N GLY A 139 -2.90 -22.96 -9.97
CA GLY A 139 -2.17 -22.10 -9.05
C GLY A 139 -2.54 -22.35 -7.58
N ALA A 140 -1.54 -22.29 -6.69
CA ALA A 140 -1.74 -22.27 -5.24
C ALA A 140 -1.83 -20.82 -4.78
N MET A 141 -2.95 -20.40 -4.18
CA MET A 141 -3.17 -19.01 -3.77
C MET A 141 -2.09 -18.53 -2.80
N PRO A 142 -1.44 -17.38 -3.07
CA PRO A 142 -0.68 -16.65 -2.07
C PRO A 142 -1.62 -16.06 -1.02
N GLU A 143 -1.04 -15.53 0.07
CA GLU A 143 -1.81 -14.68 0.99
C GLU A 143 -2.47 -13.52 0.22
N LEU A 144 -3.72 -13.24 0.51
CA LEU A 144 -4.47 -12.12 -0.06
C LEU A 144 -4.52 -10.97 0.96
N GLU A 145 -3.96 -9.83 0.59
CA GLU A 145 -4.02 -8.62 1.40
C GLU A 145 -4.85 -7.56 0.70
N VAL A 146 -5.89 -7.03 1.36
CA VAL A 146 -6.80 -6.02 0.80
C VAL A 146 -6.69 -4.72 1.59
N THR A 147 -6.66 -3.60 0.87
CA THR A 147 -6.72 -2.27 1.49
C THR A 147 -8.09 -2.03 2.08
N ALA A 148 -8.17 -2.01 3.41
CA ALA A 148 -9.41 -1.86 4.17
C ALA A 148 -9.64 -0.43 4.68
N TRP A 149 -8.57 0.37 4.79
CA TRP A 149 -8.65 1.74 5.30
C TRP A 149 -7.65 2.68 4.64
N GLY A 150 -8.04 3.94 4.51
CA GLY A 150 -7.16 5.06 4.19
C GLY A 150 -7.44 5.71 2.85
N ARG A 151 -6.64 6.73 2.51
CA ARG A 151 -6.68 7.39 1.21
C ARG A 151 -5.98 6.52 0.18
N LEU A 152 -6.74 6.06 -0.81
CA LEU A 152 -6.22 5.15 -1.83
C LEU A 152 -5.27 5.88 -2.79
N PRO A 153 -4.05 5.35 -3.03
CA PRO A 153 -3.18 5.85 -4.07
C PRO A 153 -3.73 5.46 -5.45
N LEU A 154 -4.26 6.43 -6.20
CA LEU A 154 -4.94 6.20 -7.47
C LEU A 154 -3.99 6.16 -8.67
N SER A 155 -2.89 6.90 -8.60
CA SER A 155 -1.90 6.92 -9.69
C SER A 155 -0.54 7.41 -9.22
N TYR A 156 0.49 7.02 -9.99
CA TYR A 156 1.86 7.52 -9.88
C TYR A 156 2.30 8.10 -11.22
N SER A 157 3.12 9.16 -11.19
CA SER A 157 3.61 9.83 -12.39
C SER A 157 5.09 10.19 -12.22
N ALA A 158 5.86 10.09 -13.31
CA ALA A 158 7.24 10.56 -13.32
C ALA A 158 7.38 12.08 -13.04
N ARG A 159 6.27 12.81 -13.03
CA ARG A 159 6.21 14.24 -12.70
C ARG A 159 5.70 14.46 -11.29
N CYS A 160 6.44 15.23 -10.49
CA CYS A 160 6.01 15.59 -9.14
C CYS A 160 4.89 16.64 -9.17
N PHE A 161 3.69 16.24 -8.79
CA PHE A 161 2.52 17.13 -8.74
C PHE A 161 2.66 18.19 -7.65
N THR A 162 3.28 17.87 -6.49
CA THR A 162 3.53 18.85 -5.44
C THR A 162 4.47 19.96 -5.92
N ALA A 163 5.59 19.61 -6.57
CA ALA A 163 6.51 20.61 -7.12
C ALA A 163 5.81 21.50 -8.17
N ARG A 164 4.98 20.89 -9.04
CA ARG A 164 4.21 21.63 -10.03
C ARG A 164 3.17 22.56 -9.40
N ALA A 165 2.46 22.12 -8.36
CA ALA A 165 1.48 22.94 -7.67
C ALA A 165 2.10 24.15 -6.97
N LEU A 166 3.37 24.04 -6.58
CA LEU A 166 4.15 25.11 -5.94
C LEU A 166 5.02 25.91 -6.93
N ASP A 167 4.90 25.62 -8.23
CA ASP A 167 5.68 26.24 -9.32
C ASP A 167 7.20 26.19 -9.08
N VAL A 168 7.70 25.03 -8.61
CA VAL A 168 9.12 24.79 -8.40
C VAL A 168 9.63 23.64 -9.27
N PRO A 169 10.89 23.67 -9.74
CA PRO A 169 11.50 22.56 -10.43
C PRO A 169 11.56 21.29 -9.55
N LYS A 170 11.28 20.10 -10.11
CA LYS A 170 11.36 18.81 -9.39
C LYS A 170 12.70 18.62 -8.66
N ASP A 171 13.79 19.10 -9.25
CA ASP A 171 15.14 18.95 -8.70
C ASP A 171 15.49 19.98 -7.61
N GLN A 172 14.69 21.03 -7.47
CA GLN A 172 14.86 22.11 -6.49
C GLN A 172 13.62 22.25 -5.61
N CYS A 173 12.85 21.17 -5.41
CA CYS A 173 11.56 21.19 -4.73
C CYS A 173 11.66 21.47 -3.21
N GLY A 174 12.86 21.37 -2.61
CA GLY A 174 13.06 21.56 -1.17
C GLY A 174 12.25 20.57 -0.30
N PHE A 175 11.77 19.47 -0.90
CA PHE A 175 10.94 18.45 -0.24
C PHE A 175 9.67 19.00 0.42
N ARG A 176 9.08 20.05 -0.14
CA ARG A 176 7.88 20.72 0.37
C ARG A 176 6.67 19.78 0.59
N CYS A 177 6.68 18.58 0.01
CA CYS A 177 5.67 17.57 0.29
C CYS A 177 5.69 17.06 1.74
N ILE A 178 6.80 17.23 2.48
CA ILE A 178 6.90 16.86 3.90
C ILE A 178 6.02 17.79 4.76
N ASP A 179 5.82 19.04 4.33
CA ASP A 179 4.95 19.99 5.03
C ASP A 179 3.45 19.57 4.94
N HIS A 180 3.14 18.57 4.11
CA HIS A 180 1.81 18.07 3.86
C HIS A 180 1.76 16.53 4.01
N PRO A 181 1.85 16.01 5.24
CA PRO A 181 1.95 14.56 5.47
C PRO A 181 0.77 13.77 4.88
N ASP A 182 -0.44 14.34 4.92
CA ASP A 182 -1.64 13.76 4.31
C ASP A 182 -1.87 14.20 2.85
N GLY A 183 -0.88 14.82 2.21
CA GLY A 183 -0.96 15.36 0.86
C GLY A 183 -1.68 16.71 0.76
N MET A 184 -1.42 17.44 -0.33
CA MET A 184 -2.04 18.73 -0.64
C MET A 184 -3.44 18.51 -1.24
N PRO A 185 -4.49 19.21 -0.77
CA PRO A 185 -5.82 19.08 -1.34
C PRO A 185 -5.88 19.65 -2.76
N LEU A 186 -6.61 18.96 -3.63
CA LEU A 186 -6.95 19.39 -4.98
C LEU A 186 -8.49 19.42 -5.11
N ALA A 187 -9.03 20.60 -5.37
CA ALA A 187 -10.45 20.80 -5.55
C ALA A 187 -10.85 20.83 -7.04
N THR A 188 -12.12 20.55 -7.33
CA THR A 188 -12.71 20.81 -8.65
C THR A 188 -12.78 22.32 -8.90
N ARG A 189 -13.16 22.72 -10.13
CA ARG A 189 -13.36 24.14 -10.47
C ARG A 189 -14.47 24.80 -9.65
N GLU A 190 -15.45 24.01 -9.18
CA GLU A 190 -16.56 24.45 -8.32
C GLU A 190 -16.16 24.49 -6.83
N GLY A 191 -14.88 24.24 -6.50
CA GLY A 191 -14.36 24.28 -5.14
C GLY A 191 -14.67 23.05 -4.29
N ARG A 192 -15.12 21.94 -4.88
CA ARG A 192 -15.39 20.71 -4.13
C ARG A 192 -14.11 19.92 -3.91
N PRO A 193 -13.85 19.38 -2.70
CA PRO A 193 -12.74 18.45 -2.47
C PRO A 193 -12.81 17.26 -3.43
N PHE A 194 -11.70 16.87 -4.05
CA PHE A 194 -11.70 15.84 -5.08
C PHE A 194 -10.56 14.83 -4.93
N LEU A 195 -9.31 15.31 -4.86
CA LEU A 195 -8.11 14.48 -4.78
C LEU A 195 -7.11 15.08 -3.81
N ARG A 196 -6.08 14.30 -3.47
CA ARG A 196 -4.87 14.79 -2.79
C ARG A 196 -3.62 14.51 -3.60
N ILE A 197 -2.71 15.46 -3.59
CA ILE A 197 -1.41 15.37 -4.25
C ILE A 197 -0.36 15.07 -3.21
N ASN A 198 0.38 13.97 -3.37
CA ASN A 198 1.49 13.60 -2.51
C ASN A 198 2.71 13.26 -3.38
N GLY A 199 3.57 14.23 -3.62
CA GLY A 199 4.73 14.04 -4.49
C GLY A 199 4.34 13.67 -5.92
N ILE A 200 4.71 12.46 -6.35
CA ILE A 200 4.36 11.87 -7.65
C ILE A 200 3.04 11.09 -7.60
N SER A 201 2.46 10.92 -6.42
CA SER A 201 1.21 10.18 -6.22
C SER A 201 0.00 11.12 -6.18
N VAL A 202 -1.09 10.67 -6.76
CA VAL A 202 -2.43 11.24 -6.60
C VAL A 202 -3.26 10.27 -5.80
N GLN A 203 -3.91 10.75 -4.76
CA GLN A 203 -4.73 9.96 -3.84
C GLN A 203 -6.18 10.43 -3.88
N GLY A 204 -7.09 9.57 -3.46
CA GLY A 204 -8.46 9.96 -3.16
C GLY A 204 -8.51 11.00 -2.03
N GLU A 205 -9.42 11.97 -2.12
CA GLU A 205 -9.60 12.97 -1.06
C GLU A 205 -10.14 12.35 0.22
N GLU A 206 -11.11 11.47 0.08
CA GLU A 206 -11.80 10.88 1.21
C GLU A 206 -11.25 9.49 1.54
N THR A 207 -11.42 9.11 2.79
CA THR A 207 -10.94 7.85 3.34
C THR A 207 -11.86 6.70 2.93
N THR A 208 -11.30 5.68 2.32
CA THR A 208 -11.94 4.38 2.14
C THR A 208 -12.03 3.66 3.48
N ASP A 209 -13.13 2.95 3.70
CA ASP A 209 -13.35 2.14 4.89
C ASP A 209 -14.16 0.89 4.54
N LEU A 210 -13.55 -0.26 4.69
CA LEU A 210 -14.15 -1.58 4.51
C LEU A 210 -14.41 -2.29 5.85
N GLY A 211 -14.47 -1.55 6.97
CA GLY A 211 -14.82 -2.12 8.27
C GLY A 211 -16.17 -2.85 8.25
N PRO A 212 -17.27 -2.22 7.76
CA PRO A 212 -18.55 -2.91 7.62
C PRO A 212 -18.54 -4.10 6.68
N GLU A 213 -17.62 -4.17 5.72
CA GLU A 213 -17.47 -5.24 4.74
C GLU A 213 -16.58 -6.40 5.24
N LEU A 214 -16.12 -6.40 6.48
CA LEU A 214 -15.31 -7.48 7.06
C LEU A 214 -15.91 -8.89 6.91
N PRO A 215 -17.24 -9.12 7.02
CA PRO A 215 -17.83 -10.42 6.75
C PRO A 215 -17.60 -10.89 5.30
N GLU A 216 -17.70 -9.98 4.34
CA GLU A 216 -17.44 -10.28 2.92
C GLU A 216 -15.95 -10.53 2.65
N LEU A 217 -15.06 -9.75 3.24
CA LEU A 217 -13.61 -9.94 3.17
C LEU A 217 -13.21 -11.32 3.68
N ARG A 218 -13.78 -11.77 4.81
CA ARG A 218 -13.56 -13.12 5.34
C ARG A 218 -14.08 -14.20 4.38
N THR A 219 -15.28 -14.02 3.81
CA THR A 219 -15.86 -14.97 2.86
C THR A 219 -15.04 -15.07 1.60
N LEU A 220 -14.46 -13.95 1.14
CA LEU A 220 -13.54 -13.92 0.00
C LEU A 220 -12.19 -14.58 0.32
N GLY A 221 -11.89 -14.84 1.60
CA GLY A 221 -10.62 -15.39 2.05
C GLY A 221 -9.49 -14.37 1.98
N VAL A 222 -9.74 -13.18 2.51
CA VAL A 222 -8.71 -12.16 2.76
C VAL A 222 -7.98 -12.54 4.03
N ASP A 223 -6.65 -12.61 3.93
CA ASP A 223 -5.78 -13.00 5.05
C ASP A 223 -5.33 -11.77 5.86
N ILE A 224 -5.14 -10.63 5.19
CA ILE A 224 -4.56 -9.43 5.80
C ILE A 224 -5.35 -8.19 5.38
N LEU A 225 -5.63 -7.32 6.34
CA LEU A 225 -6.23 -6.01 6.15
C LEU A 225 -5.13 -4.95 6.13
N ARG A 226 -4.99 -4.22 5.02
CA ARG A 226 -4.07 -3.10 4.90
C ARG A 226 -4.73 -1.80 5.32
N LEU A 227 -4.04 -1.06 6.19
CA LEU A 227 -4.44 0.28 6.62
C LEU A 227 -3.40 1.29 6.14
N TYR A 228 -3.77 2.21 5.24
CA TYR A 228 -2.90 3.32 4.85
C TYR A 228 -2.90 4.39 5.94
N PRO A 229 -1.72 4.79 6.44
CA PRO A 229 -1.62 5.74 7.54
C PRO A 229 -2.08 7.14 7.14
N GLN A 230 -2.60 7.85 8.13
CA GLN A 230 -2.83 9.29 8.13
C GLN A 230 -1.98 9.92 9.23
N ALA A 231 -1.77 11.23 9.16
CA ALA A 231 -0.93 11.95 10.11
C ALA A 231 -1.44 11.84 11.56
N GLU A 232 -2.76 11.78 11.73
CA GLU A 232 -3.42 11.75 13.04
C GLU A 232 -4.44 10.61 13.15
N GLY A 233 -4.71 10.19 14.38
CA GLY A 233 -5.81 9.27 14.71
C GLY A 233 -5.57 7.79 14.38
N MET A 234 -4.39 7.39 13.90
CA MET A 234 -4.15 6.02 13.43
C MET A 234 -4.23 4.96 14.53
N GLU A 235 -3.85 5.27 15.78
CA GLU A 235 -4.00 4.30 16.86
C GLU A 235 -5.47 3.89 17.06
N ALA A 236 -6.39 4.84 17.01
CA ALA A 236 -7.82 4.57 17.14
C ALA A 236 -8.34 3.71 15.96
N VAL A 237 -7.88 4.00 14.74
CA VAL A 237 -8.23 3.20 13.55
C VAL A 237 -7.71 1.77 13.69
N VAL A 238 -6.45 1.59 14.08
CA VAL A 238 -5.84 0.26 14.27
C VAL A 238 -6.61 -0.54 15.31
N ARG A 239 -6.92 0.05 16.48
CA ARG A 239 -7.70 -0.62 17.53
C ARG A 239 -9.10 -0.97 17.05
N HIS A 240 -9.76 -0.09 16.31
CA HIS A 240 -11.08 -0.35 15.74
C HIS A 240 -11.05 -1.59 14.81
N PHE A 241 -10.09 -1.68 13.91
CA PHE A 241 -9.98 -2.84 13.02
C PHE A 241 -9.53 -4.11 13.74
N ASP A 242 -8.68 -4.00 14.76
CA ASP A 242 -8.28 -5.13 15.60
C ASP A 242 -9.46 -5.74 16.38
N GLU A 243 -10.28 -4.91 17.00
CA GLU A 243 -11.51 -5.33 17.67
C GLU A 243 -12.51 -5.93 16.66
N ALA A 244 -12.69 -5.27 15.51
CA ALA A 244 -13.64 -5.71 14.50
C ALA A 244 -13.24 -7.04 13.84
N ARG A 245 -11.94 -7.29 13.61
CA ARG A 245 -11.49 -8.56 13.01
C ARG A 245 -11.74 -9.78 13.92
N THR A 246 -11.86 -9.58 15.22
CA THR A 246 -12.12 -10.64 16.21
C THR A 246 -13.60 -10.73 16.61
N SER A 247 -14.40 -9.72 16.29
CA SER A 247 -15.82 -9.63 16.62
C SER A 247 -16.71 -10.34 15.58
N ALA A 248 -17.85 -10.84 16.03
CA ALA A 248 -18.93 -11.28 15.16
C ALA A 248 -19.85 -10.12 14.72
N THR A 249 -19.73 -8.96 15.36
CA THR A 249 -20.56 -7.78 15.03
C THR A 249 -19.90 -6.94 13.94
N VAL A 250 -20.73 -6.39 13.06
CA VAL A 250 -20.26 -5.44 12.03
C VAL A 250 -19.89 -4.13 12.74
N PRO A 251 -18.66 -3.63 12.58
CA PRO A 251 -18.26 -2.39 13.22
C PRO A 251 -18.94 -1.17 12.56
N PRO A 252 -19.06 -0.06 13.29
CA PRO A 252 -19.54 1.19 12.69
C PRO A 252 -18.53 1.68 11.64
N ARG A 253 -19.03 2.35 10.61
CA ARG A 253 -18.19 2.96 9.58
C ARG A 253 -17.49 4.19 10.13
N LEU A 254 -16.19 4.29 9.91
CA LEU A 254 -15.37 5.45 10.26
C LEU A 254 -15.05 6.32 9.04
N GLY A 255 -14.91 5.71 7.86
CA GLY A 255 -14.55 6.37 6.61
C GLY A 255 -15.76 6.76 5.79
N GLN A 256 -15.51 7.27 4.59
CA GLN A 256 -16.50 7.95 3.76
C GLN A 256 -16.73 7.28 2.41
N ARG A 257 -15.95 6.25 2.04
CA ARG A 257 -15.97 5.62 0.71
C ARG A 257 -15.77 4.11 0.79
N ASN A 258 -16.43 3.39 -0.11
CA ASN A 258 -16.26 1.95 -0.32
C ASN A 258 -16.58 1.55 -1.78
N GLY A 259 -16.79 2.51 -2.68
CA GLY A 259 -17.31 2.29 -4.02
C GLY A 259 -16.54 1.25 -4.81
N TYR A 260 -15.23 1.30 -4.84
CA TYR A 260 -14.41 0.33 -5.58
C TYR A 260 -14.65 -1.11 -5.13
N TRP A 261 -14.82 -1.36 -3.83
CA TRP A 261 -15.12 -2.70 -3.32
C TRP A 261 -16.40 -3.27 -3.93
N HIS A 262 -17.39 -2.44 -4.17
CA HIS A 262 -18.69 -2.80 -4.76
C HIS A 262 -18.72 -2.71 -6.29
N GLY A 263 -17.60 -2.41 -6.95
CA GLY A 263 -17.55 -2.23 -8.41
C GLY A 263 -18.12 -0.89 -8.90
N GLU A 264 -18.23 0.06 -8.00
CA GLU A 264 -18.73 1.42 -8.26
C GLU A 264 -17.59 2.44 -8.29
N PRO A 265 -17.80 3.66 -8.82
CA PRO A 265 -16.79 4.70 -8.75
C PRO A 265 -16.26 4.92 -7.33
N GLY A 266 -14.94 5.06 -7.16
CA GLY A 266 -14.28 5.12 -5.87
C GLY A 266 -14.75 6.23 -4.94
N MET A 267 -15.36 7.30 -5.50
CA MET A 267 -15.95 8.40 -4.74
C MET A 267 -17.35 8.09 -4.16
N ARG A 268 -17.93 6.93 -4.46
CA ARG A 268 -19.26 6.55 -3.95
C ARG A 268 -19.16 5.85 -2.61
N MET A 269 -20.24 5.96 -1.87
CA MET A 269 -20.55 5.18 -0.68
C MET A 269 -21.74 4.27 -1.00
N GLN A 270 -21.55 2.97 -0.80
CA GLN A 270 -22.63 1.98 -0.78
C GLN A 270 -23.06 1.74 0.67
N ALA A 271 -24.37 1.63 0.87
CA ALA A 271 -24.97 1.42 2.20
C ALA A 271 -24.81 -0.05 2.65
#